data_a304ea987115714b02b7e174612dbe69
#
_entry.id   a304ea987115714b02b7e174612dbe69
#
_cell.length_a   1.000
_cell.length_b   1.000
_cell.length_c   1.000
_cell.angle_alpha   90.00
_cell.angle_beta   90.00
_cell.angle_gamma   90.00
#
_symmetry.space_group_name_H-M   'P 1'
#
loop_
_entity.id
_entity.type
_entity.pdbx_description
1 polymer ?
#
loop_
_entity_poly.entity_id
_entity_poly.type
_entity_poly.pdbx_seq_one_letter_code
_entity_poly.pdbx_strand_id
1 'polypeptide(L)'
;MSYGGEGVARMRVLQVVVLIVFGVIAARLAYILLIDSKYEELARGNALRYEVQYPSRGEVFDRNGEYLVQSRECYDLMVIYREMDREGFDTTLFCQVTGLSREGLVRELANARVRPRAPRMVMNYMSKEDKLRFDECNFAGFYTVYRTARQYPRKVGGNLLGYVGEVNSEMLRRYPSYQAGEYVGISGVESAYEPELRGKKGVKISEVDTHGAIKGSYMDGRFDSLPVPGKSIVCTIDARLQLFAEELMAGKVGAAVAIEPSTGEILMMVSSPTYDPDELVGRQRGNHYMELLYNKRQPLFNRAVSGRYPPGSTFKLVQGLIGMQEGVLTPSMRYPCHEGYQVGRLKMRCHAHTSPADLRFAIATSCNAYFCYVFRDILENPRYGSVKEGFDVWREYVESFGFGRKLDSDFLGEGNGYVPDRKFYDRRYRKSWNALTVLSLSIGQGELECTPLQMANLAAIVANRGYYYIPHIVRSVEGRDSMDRRFYEKHYTKVDPKYFEPIVEGMWQSVHKEGGTSRTAYLPGLDVCGKTGTAQNPRGKDHSTFLSFAPKDNPRIAISVYVENGGFGASAALPIASLLEEYYLTDTVTRPWLVEMVKQKTIYYPAYGK
;
A
#
# COMPACT_ATOMS: atom_id res chain seq x y z
N MET A 1 -71.51 -5.80 74.40
CA MET A 1 -71.60 -5.96 72.94
C MET A 1 -70.89 -4.78 72.26
N SER A 2 -69.67 -4.91 71.87
CA SER A 2 -68.96 -3.86 71.18
C SER A 2 -67.93 -4.50 70.23
N TYR A 3 -68.37 -5.27 69.23
CA TYR A 3 -67.52 -5.88 68.18
C TYR A 3 -67.73 -5.24 66.80
N GLY A 4 -68.60 -4.21 66.68
CA GLY A 4 -68.92 -3.60 65.38
C GLY A 4 -67.99 -2.46 64.91
N GLY A 5 -67.32 -1.78 65.85
CA GLY A 5 -66.53 -0.57 65.50
C GLY A 5 -65.17 -0.81 64.91
N GLU A 6 -64.45 -1.84 65.34
CA GLU A 6 -63.08 -2.15 64.84
C GLU A 6 -63.08 -2.68 63.40
N GLY A 7 -64.08 -3.47 63.01
CA GLY A 7 -64.24 -4.00 61.67
C GLY A 7 -64.45 -2.89 60.62
N VAL A 8 -65.27 -1.89 60.97
CA VAL A 8 -65.51 -0.74 60.06
C VAL A 8 -64.29 0.16 59.96
N ALA A 9 -63.53 0.35 61.04
CA ALA A 9 -62.26 1.12 61.00
C ALA A 9 -61.19 0.42 60.16
N ARG A 10 -61.03 -0.90 60.31
CA ARG A 10 -60.12 -1.70 59.50
C ARG A 10 -60.49 -1.69 58.02
N MET A 11 -61.80 -1.75 57.70
CA MET A 11 -62.27 -1.68 56.30
C MET A 11 -62.00 -0.31 55.68
N ARG A 12 -62.17 0.80 56.41
CA ARG A 12 -61.82 2.16 55.96
C ARG A 12 -60.32 2.32 55.75
N VAL A 13 -59.47 1.78 56.60
CA VAL A 13 -58.03 1.78 56.44
C VAL A 13 -57.65 1.01 55.19
N LEU A 14 -58.24 -0.17 54.96
CA LEU A 14 -57.99 -0.96 53.76
C LEU A 14 -58.40 -0.22 52.45
N GLN A 15 -59.58 0.45 52.50
CA GLN A 15 -60.05 1.27 51.38
C GLN A 15 -59.10 2.44 51.09
N VAL A 16 -58.62 3.13 52.12
CA VAL A 16 -57.63 4.21 51.96
C VAL A 16 -56.31 3.69 51.37
N VAL A 17 -55.80 2.55 51.85
CA VAL A 17 -54.58 1.93 51.31
C VAL A 17 -54.77 1.55 49.86
N VAL A 18 -55.91 0.95 49.49
CA VAL A 18 -56.22 0.60 48.09
C VAL A 18 -56.26 1.84 47.18
N LEU A 19 -56.88 2.93 47.63
CA LEU A 19 -56.99 4.20 46.94
C LEU A 19 -55.60 4.85 46.76
N ILE A 20 -54.73 4.81 47.77
CA ILE A 20 -53.35 5.31 47.68
C ILE A 20 -52.55 4.50 46.68
N VAL A 21 -52.59 3.16 46.73
CA VAL A 21 -51.91 2.27 45.78
C VAL A 21 -52.39 2.53 44.35
N PHE A 22 -53.72 2.66 44.19
CA PHE A 22 -54.32 2.96 42.90
C PHE A 22 -53.87 4.35 42.37
N GLY A 23 -53.86 5.36 43.28
CA GLY A 23 -53.36 6.70 42.98
C GLY A 23 -51.85 6.71 42.52
N VAL A 24 -51.00 5.94 43.22
CA VAL A 24 -49.57 5.79 42.87
C VAL A 24 -49.40 5.10 41.51
N ILE A 25 -50.18 4.04 41.26
CA ILE A 25 -50.14 3.33 39.95
C ILE A 25 -50.64 4.26 38.85
N ALA A 26 -51.74 4.98 39.05
CA ALA A 26 -52.27 5.93 38.08
C ALA A 26 -51.32 7.09 37.80
N ALA A 27 -50.70 7.66 38.84
CA ALA A 27 -49.69 8.70 38.71
C ALA A 27 -48.43 8.19 37.95
N ARG A 28 -48.00 6.96 38.23
CA ARG A 28 -46.87 6.33 37.52
C ARG A 28 -47.20 6.04 36.06
N LEU A 29 -48.40 5.56 35.78
CA LEU A 29 -48.89 5.36 34.42
C LEU A 29 -48.97 6.69 33.65
N ALA A 30 -49.52 7.74 34.27
CA ALA A 30 -49.56 9.08 33.67
C ALA A 30 -48.14 9.63 33.39
N TYR A 31 -47.23 9.43 34.34
CA TYR A 31 -45.81 9.81 34.11
C TYR A 31 -45.20 9.09 32.92
N ILE A 32 -45.39 7.77 32.83
CA ILE A 32 -44.85 6.95 31.70
C ILE A 32 -45.49 7.35 30.36
N LEU A 33 -46.80 7.67 30.35
CA LEU A 33 -47.54 7.98 29.12
C LEU A 33 -47.37 9.42 28.64
N LEU A 34 -47.15 10.39 29.57
CA LEU A 34 -47.18 11.82 29.23
C LEU A 34 -45.81 12.51 29.34
N ILE A 35 -44.87 11.95 30.10
CA ILE A 35 -43.60 12.62 30.42
C ILE A 35 -42.37 11.80 30.01
N ASP A 36 -42.44 10.48 30.16
CA ASP A 36 -41.28 9.62 29.85
C ASP A 36 -41.27 9.19 28.37
N SER A 37 -40.59 9.97 27.54
CA SER A 37 -40.40 9.69 26.08
C SER A 37 -39.63 8.39 25.78
N LYS A 38 -38.99 7.79 26.79
CA LYS A 38 -38.19 6.58 26.63
C LYS A 38 -39.02 5.37 26.13
N TYR A 39 -40.24 5.23 26.61
CA TYR A 39 -41.12 4.15 26.17
C TYR A 39 -41.72 4.41 24.79
N GLU A 40 -41.94 5.67 24.42
CA GLU A 40 -42.32 6.06 23.06
C GLU A 40 -41.21 5.79 22.07
N GLU A 41 -39.96 6.10 22.43
CA GLU A 41 -38.77 5.81 21.64
C GLU A 41 -38.55 4.29 21.47
N LEU A 42 -38.72 3.51 22.53
CA LEU A 42 -38.67 2.05 22.50
C LEU A 42 -39.83 1.45 21.67
N ALA A 43 -41.04 2.00 21.77
CA ALA A 43 -42.18 1.55 20.96
C ALA A 43 -41.98 1.88 19.48
N ARG A 44 -41.46 3.06 19.13
CA ARG A 44 -41.08 3.43 17.78
C ARG A 44 -39.95 2.53 17.26
N GLY A 45 -38.92 2.23 18.07
CA GLY A 45 -37.85 1.33 17.72
C GLY A 45 -38.31 -0.12 17.45
N ASN A 46 -39.39 -0.56 18.08
CA ASN A 46 -39.99 -1.88 17.85
C ASN A 46 -40.96 -1.91 16.65
N ALA A 47 -41.50 -0.75 16.24
CA ALA A 47 -42.43 -0.63 15.11
C ALA A 47 -41.75 -0.28 13.80
N LEU A 48 -40.49 0.17 13.85
CA LEU A 48 -39.70 0.58 12.67
C LEU A 48 -38.49 -0.32 12.47
N ARG A 49 -38.29 -0.73 11.25
CA ARG A 49 -37.09 -1.47 10.80
C ARG A 49 -36.23 -0.56 9.92
N TYR A 50 -35.01 -0.29 10.37
CA TYR A 50 -34.01 0.45 9.61
C TYR A 50 -33.18 -0.53 8.80
N GLU A 51 -33.22 -0.39 7.49
CA GLU A 51 -32.43 -1.18 6.54
C GLU A 51 -31.37 -0.28 5.93
N VAL A 52 -30.10 -0.56 6.23
CA VAL A 52 -28.97 0.17 5.67
C VAL A 52 -28.80 -0.21 4.20
N GLN A 53 -28.85 0.78 3.33
CA GLN A 53 -28.56 0.62 1.91
C GLN A 53 -27.08 0.98 1.65
N TYR A 54 -26.29 -0.01 1.24
CA TYR A 54 -24.89 0.18 0.95
C TYR A 54 -24.70 0.79 -0.42
N PRO A 55 -23.87 1.87 -0.53
CA PRO A 55 -23.50 2.43 -1.83
C PRO A 55 -22.55 1.50 -2.57
N SER A 56 -22.49 1.64 -3.90
CA SER A 56 -21.36 1.13 -4.67
C SER A 56 -20.10 1.93 -4.31
N ARG A 57 -18.97 1.23 -4.15
CA ARG A 57 -17.68 1.90 -4.00
C ARG A 57 -17.26 2.53 -5.33
N GLY A 58 -16.59 3.67 -5.29
CA GLY A 58 -15.99 4.33 -6.45
C GLY A 58 -15.05 3.39 -7.21
N GLU A 59 -14.97 3.56 -8.50
CA GLU A 59 -14.11 2.76 -9.38
C GLU A 59 -12.70 3.32 -9.43
N VAL A 60 -11.71 2.48 -9.76
CA VAL A 60 -10.31 2.88 -9.88
C VAL A 60 -9.86 2.59 -11.30
N PHE A 61 -9.41 3.64 -11.98
CA PHE A 61 -8.91 3.59 -13.34
C PHE A 61 -7.40 3.77 -13.37
N ASP A 62 -6.75 3.24 -14.40
CA ASP A 62 -5.38 3.56 -14.72
C ASP A 62 -5.28 4.95 -15.39
N ARG A 63 -4.06 5.39 -15.71
CA ARG A 63 -3.81 6.69 -16.37
C ARG A 63 -4.43 6.82 -17.78
N ASN A 64 -4.77 5.70 -18.41
CA ASN A 64 -5.34 5.59 -19.75
C ASN A 64 -6.86 5.38 -19.74
N GLY A 65 -7.50 5.32 -18.56
CA GLY A 65 -8.92 5.11 -18.38
C GLY A 65 -9.35 3.63 -18.36
N GLU A 66 -8.40 2.70 -18.22
CA GLU A 66 -8.71 1.28 -18.09
C GLU A 66 -9.02 0.91 -16.62
N TYR A 67 -9.97 -0.01 -16.41
CA TYR A 67 -10.35 -0.45 -15.08
C TYR A 67 -9.20 -1.21 -14.39
N LEU A 68 -8.75 -0.69 -13.25
CA LEU A 68 -7.91 -1.40 -12.29
C LEU A 68 -8.76 -2.10 -11.23
N VAL A 69 -9.79 -1.41 -10.73
CA VAL A 69 -10.73 -1.95 -9.75
C VAL A 69 -12.14 -1.48 -10.09
N GLN A 70 -13.08 -2.39 -10.16
CA GLN A 70 -14.49 -2.09 -10.38
C GLN A 70 -15.36 -2.76 -9.32
N SER A 71 -16.62 -2.31 -9.22
CA SER A 71 -17.63 -2.92 -8.36
C SER A 71 -18.54 -3.80 -9.22
N ARG A 72 -18.72 -5.07 -8.83
CA ARG A 72 -19.72 -5.94 -9.45
C ARG A 72 -20.88 -6.22 -8.50
N GLU A 73 -22.03 -6.47 -9.05
CA GLU A 73 -23.21 -6.89 -8.30
C GLU A 73 -23.01 -8.28 -7.68
N CYS A 74 -23.38 -8.40 -6.42
CA CYS A 74 -23.48 -9.68 -5.73
C CYS A 74 -24.60 -9.62 -4.70
N TYR A 75 -24.91 -10.76 -4.11
CA TYR A 75 -26.01 -10.89 -3.16
C TYR A 75 -25.55 -11.68 -1.94
N ASP A 76 -25.96 -11.22 -0.76
CA ASP A 76 -25.80 -11.98 0.48
C ASP A 76 -27.10 -12.75 0.74
N LEU A 77 -26.97 -14.05 1.00
CA LEU A 77 -28.12 -14.91 1.32
C LEU A 77 -28.37 -14.84 2.82
N MET A 78 -29.57 -14.42 3.18
CA MET A 78 -30.01 -14.22 4.55
C MET A 78 -31.08 -15.26 4.91
N VAL A 79 -31.19 -15.57 6.21
CA VAL A 79 -32.27 -16.41 6.76
C VAL A 79 -32.90 -15.74 7.97
N ILE A 80 -34.23 -15.81 8.08
CA ILE A 80 -34.98 -15.58 9.31
C ILE A 80 -35.45 -16.95 9.80
N TYR A 81 -34.76 -17.51 10.79
CA TYR A 81 -34.93 -18.90 11.20
C TYR A 81 -36.37 -19.25 11.59
N ARG A 82 -37.14 -18.29 12.14
CA ARG A 82 -38.55 -18.48 12.49
C ARG A 82 -39.47 -18.67 11.31
N GLU A 83 -39.14 -18.05 10.16
CA GLU A 83 -39.94 -18.07 8.94
C GLU A 83 -39.62 -19.27 8.03
N MET A 84 -38.60 -20.06 8.42
CA MET A 84 -38.18 -21.22 7.69
C MET A 84 -39.19 -22.37 7.82
N ASP A 85 -39.60 -22.96 6.70
CA ASP A 85 -40.35 -24.22 6.70
C ASP A 85 -39.39 -25.37 7.04
N ARG A 86 -39.48 -25.88 8.28
CA ARG A 86 -38.55 -26.89 8.80
C ARG A 86 -38.92 -28.31 8.35
N GLU A 87 -40.18 -28.56 8.06
CA GLU A 87 -40.68 -29.88 7.70
C GLU A 87 -40.50 -30.12 6.20
N GLY A 88 -40.69 -29.08 5.37
CA GLY A 88 -40.54 -29.14 3.93
C GLY A 88 -39.17 -28.72 3.39
N PHE A 89 -38.19 -28.38 4.27
CA PHE A 89 -36.91 -27.86 3.84
C PHE A 89 -35.99 -28.94 3.25
N ASP A 90 -35.80 -28.90 1.92
CA ASP A 90 -34.85 -29.79 1.22
C ASP A 90 -33.41 -29.27 1.33
N THR A 91 -32.69 -29.82 2.31
CA THR A 91 -31.27 -29.49 2.55
C THR A 91 -30.37 -29.89 1.39
N THR A 92 -30.73 -30.93 0.61
CA THR A 92 -29.91 -31.41 -0.50
C THR A 92 -29.99 -30.45 -1.68
N LEU A 93 -31.22 -30.10 -2.07
CA LEU A 93 -31.47 -29.12 -3.12
C LEU A 93 -30.86 -27.76 -2.76
N PHE A 94 -31.04 -27.32 -1.50
CA PHE A 94 -30.46 -26.07 -1.02
C PHE A 94 -28.94 -26.04 -1.18
N CYS A 95 -28.24 -27.10 -0.74
CA CYS A 95 -26.79 -27.21 -0.88
C CYS A 95 -26.34 -27.27 -2.35
N GLN A 96 -27.09 -27.94 -3.21
CA GLN A 96 -26.79 -27.97 -4.65
C GLN A 96 -26.90 -26.60 -5.31
N VAL A 97 -27.96 -25.86 -5.00
CA VAL A 97 -28.20 -24.52 -5.59
C VAL A 97 -27.25 -23.47 -5.05
N THR A 98 -26.94 -23.52 -3.73
CA THR A 98 -26.09 -22.52 -3.08
C THR A 98 -24.59 -22.82 -3.12
N GLY A 99 -24.23 -24.09 -3.38
CA GLY A 99 -22.85 -24.57 -3.28
C GLY A 99 -22.30 -24.59 -1.85
N LEU A 100 -23.18 -24.48 -0.82
CA LEU A 100 -22.80 -24.64 0.58
C LEU A 100 -22.64 -26.11 0.93
N SER A 101 -21.63 -26.43 1.76
CA SER A 101 -21.54 -27.76 2.35
C SER A 101 -22.66 -27.96 3.38
N ARG A 102 -23.08 -29.20 3.55
CA ARG A 102 -24.10 -29.56 4.54
C ARG A 102 -23.70 -29.16 5.97
N GLU A 103 -22.43 -29.35 6.33
CA GLU A 103 -21.89 -28.94 7.62
C GLU A 103 -21.92 -27.41 7.78
N GLY A 104 -21.58 -26.67 6.71
CA GLY A 104 -21.66 -25.20 6.67
C GLY A 104 -23.08 -24.70 6.90
N LEU A 105 -24.04 -25.28 6.17
CA LEU A 105 -25.45 -24.93 6.34
C LEU A 105 -25.95 -25.22 7.76
N VAL A 106 -25.68 -26.41 8.32
CA VAL A 106 -26.10 -26.77 9.68
C VAL A 106 -25.51 -25.80 10.70
N ARG A 107 -24.26 -25.42 10.57
CA ARG A 107 -23.60 -24.44 11.46
C ARG A 107 -24.29 -23.07 11.39
N GLU A 108 -24.55 -22.57 10.19
CA GLU A 108 -25.19 -21.23 10.06
C GLU A 108 -26.66 -21.25 10.53
N LEU A 109 -27.39 -22.34 10.30
CA LEU A 109 -28.75 -22.48 10.85
C LEU A 109 -28.75 -22.62 12.38
N ALA A 110 -27.75 -23.30 12.98
CA ALA A 110 -27.60 -23.34 14.43
C ALA A 110 -27.33 -21.94 15.01
N ASN A 111 -26.50 -21.15 14.36
CA ASN A 111 -26.25 -19.76 14.71
C ASN A 111 -27.53 -18.89 14.58
N ALA A 112 -28.30 -19.07 13.51
CA ALA A 112 -29.55 -18.34 13.29
C ALA A 112 -30.62 -18.67 14.33
N ARG A 113 -30.62 -19.91 14.84
CA ARG A 113 -31.55 -20.37 15.89
C ARG A 113 -31.39 -19.61 17.20
N VAL A 114 -30.23 -19.04 17.52
CA VAL A 114 -29.98 -18.27 18.76
C VAL A 114 -30.84 -16.99 18.80
N ARG A 115 -31.06 -16.37 17.63
CA ARG A 115 -31.95 -15.19 17.48
C ARG A 115 -32.93 -15.41 16.34
N PRO A 116 -33.96 -16.22 16.52
CA PRO A 116 -34.78 -16.78 15.42
C PRO A 116 -35.59 -15.73 14.65
N ARG A 117 -35.79 -14.55 15.22
CA ARG A 117 -36.50 -13.43 14.55
C ARG A 117 -35.58 -12.45 13.86
N ALA A 118 -34.27 -12.48 14.17
CA ALA A 118 -33.30 -11.59 13.55
C ALA A 118 -32.76 -12.19 12.25
N PRO A 119 -32.62 -11.39 11.18
CA PRO A 119 -31.94 -11.81 9.98
C PRO A 119 -30.52 -12.26 10.27
N ARG A 120 -30.13 -13.40 9.68
CA ARG A 120 -28.76 -13.92 9.76
C ARG A 120 -28.24 -14.23 8.38
N MET A 121 -27.01 -13.78 8.09
CA MET A 121 -26.31 -14.12 6.86
C MET A 121 -25.92 -15.60 6.89
N VAL A 122 -26.31 -16.35 5.85
CA VAL A 122 -25.97 -17.76 5.63
C VAL A 122 -24.82 -17.88 4.66
N MET A 123 -24.77 -17.00 3.68
CA MET A 123 -23.76 -16.98 2.63
C MET A 123 -23.60 -15.58 2.07
N ASN A 124 -22.36 -15.19 1.79
CA ASN A 124 -22.03 -13.94 1.12
C ASN A 124 -21.62 -14.18 -0.34
N TYR A 125 -21.58 -13.13 -1.13
CA TYR A 125 -21.05 -13.10 -2.49
C TYR A 125 -21.70 -14.09 -3.46
N MET A 126 -23.04 -14.26 -3.39
CA MET A 126 -23.78 -15.00 -4.39
C MET A 126 -23.79 -14.21 -5.72
N SER A 127 -23.53 -14.90 -6.84
CA SER A 127 -23.62 -14.28 -8.16
C SER A 127 -25.08 -13.99 -8.55
N LYS A 128 -25.28 -13.17 -9.59
CA LYS A 128 -26.62 -12.91 -10.12
C LYS A 128 -27.26 -14.18 -10.69
N GLU A 129 -26.48 -15.03 -11.33
CA GLU A 129 -26.91 -16.30 -11.89
C GLU A 129 -27.33 -17.28 -10.77
N ASP A 130 -26.52 -17.36 -9.70
CA ASP A 130 -26.87 -18.23 -8.54
C ASP A 130 -28.10 -17.72 -7.82
N LYS A 131 -28.25 -16.38 -7.71
CA LYS A 131 -29.46 -15.76 -7.15
C LYS A 131 -30.70 -16.15 -7.93
N LEU A 132 -30.68 -16.06 -9.27
CA LEU A 132 -31.83 -16.44 -10.11
C LEU A 132 -32.21 -17.91 -9.88
N ARG A 133 -31.24 -18.83 -9.88
CA ARG A 133 -31.49 -20.25 -9.57
C ARG A 133 -32.05 -20.45 -8.16
N PHE A 134 -31.55 -19.67 -7.21
CA PHE A 134 -32.02 -19.73 -5.83
C PHE A 134 -33.46 -19.25 -5.68
N ASP A 135 -33.80 -18.12 -6.32
CA ASP A 135 -35.15 -17.54 -6.28
C ASP A 135 -36.20 -18.47 -6.91
N GLU A 136 -35.83 -19.25 -7.93
CA GLU A 136 -36.71 -20.26 -8.54
C GLU A 136 -37.14 -21.38 -7.56
N CYS A 137 -36.29 -21.68 -6.54
CA CYS A 137 -36.55 -22.72 -5.56
C CYS A 137 -37.48 -22.28 -4.42
N ASN A 138 -37.69 -20.98 -4.25
CA ASN A 138 -38.59 -20.36 -3.27
C ASN A 138 -38.47 -20.94 -1.84
N PHE A 139 -37.28 -21.01 -1.28
CA PHE A 139 -37.03 -21.49 0.08
C PHE A 139 -37.60 -20.53 1.13
N ALA A 140 -38.64 -20.95 1.85
CA ALA A 140 -39.31 -20.15 2.87
C ALA A 140 -38.34 -19.71 3.99
N GLY A 141 -38.40 -18.43 4.36
CA GLY A 141 -37.55 -17.83 5.39
C GLY A 141 -36.14 -17.41 4.91
N PHE A 142 -35.81 -17.70 3.65
CA PHE A 142 -34.57 -17.22 3.04
C PHE A 142 -34.86 -16.11 2.04
N TYR A 143 -33.94 -15.15 1.95
CA TYR A 143 -33.99 -14.05 0.98
C TYR A 143 -32.61 -13.52 0.68
N THR A 144 -32.47 -12.81 -0.43
CA THR A 144 -31.20 -12.23 -0.86
C THR A 144 -31.16 -10.72 -0.63
N VAL A 145 -30.04 -10.21 -0.18
CA VAL A 145 -29.78 -8.78 0.00
C VAL A 145 -28.73 -8.35 -1.02
N TYR A 146 -29.05 -7.31 -1.78
CA TYR A 146 -28.12 -6.72 -2.74
C TYR A 146 -26.87 -6.16 -2.07
N ARG A 147 -25.73 -6.42 -2.69
CA ARG A 147 -24.43 -5.92 -2.28
C ARG A 147 -23.53 -5.70 -3.48
N THR A 148 -22.49 -4.89 -3.33
CA THR A 148 -21.39 -4.81 -4.31
C THR A 148 -20.14 -5.50 -3.78
N ALA A 149 -19.47 -6.24 -4.66
CA ALA A 149 -18.14 -6.83 -4.40
C ALA A 149 -17.10 -6.13 -5.27
N ARG A 150 -15.87 -6.03 -4.78
CA ARG A 150 -14.74 -5.58 -5.60
C ARG A 150 -14.36 -6.65 -6.62
N GLN A 151 -13.89 -6.21 -7.75
CA GLN A 151 -13.31 -7.02 -8.80
C GLN A 151 -12.06 -6.33 -9.33
N TYR A 152 -11.00 -7.11 -9.55
CA TYR A 152 -9.71 -6.64 -10.06
C TYR A 152 -9.45 -7.27 -11.44
N PRO A 153 -9.98 -6.67 -12.53
CA PRO A 153 -10.04 -7.32 -13.86
C PRO A 153 -8.66 -7.66 -14.42
N ARG A 154 -7.65 -6.90 -14.06
CA ARG A 154 -6.27 -7.06 -14.54
C ARG A 154 -5.44 -8.00 -13.68
N LYS A 155 -5.89 -8.33 -12.47
CA LYS A 155 -5.20 -9.19 -11.48
C LYS A 155 -3.77 -8.74 -11.16
N VAL A 156 -3.52 -7.45 -11.17
CA VAL A 156 -2.21 -6.82 -10.92
C VAL A 156 -2.28 -5.85 -9.75
N GLY A 157 -1.13 -5.48 -9.24
CA GLY A 157 -1.02 -4.41 -8.25
C GLY A 157 -1.52 -4.80 -6.85
N GLY A 158 -1.39 -6.06 -6.42
CA GLY A 158 -1.87 -6.50 -5.11
C GLY A 158 -1.46 -5.58 -3.96
N ASN A 159 -0.17 -5.27 -3.86
CA ASN A 159 0.35 -4.33 -2.85
C ASN A 159 0.07 -2.85 -3.17
N LEU A 160 -0.15 -2.52 -4.45
CA LEU A 160 -0.43 -1.17 -4.92
C LEU A 160 -1.89 -0.80 -4.70
N LEU A 161 -2.81 -1.58 -5.28
CA LEU A 161 -4.24 -1.36 -5.19
C LEU A 161 -4.77 -1.71 -3.80
N GLY A 162 -4.19 -2.74 -3.19
CA GLY A 162 -4.64 -3.25 -1.92
C GLY A 162 -5.91 -4.09 -2.04
N TYR A 163 -6.61 -4.23 -0.94
CA TYR A 163 -7.85 -5.01 -0.87
C TYR A 163 -8.80 -4.45 0.18
N VAL A 164 -10.06 -4.85 0.07
CA VAL A 164 -11.13 -4.49 0.99
C VAL A 164 -11.38 -5.66 1.96
N GLY A 165 -11.58 -5.36 3.23
CA GLY A 165 -11.83 -6.36 4.26
C GLY A 165 -12.84 -5.90 5.29
N GLU A 166 -13.34 -6.85 6.09
CA GLU A 166 -14.24 -6.55 7.19
C GLU A 166 -13.53 -5.73 8.27
N VAL A 167 -14.23 -4.75 8.83
CA VAL A 167 -13.72 -3.91 9.91
C VAL A 167 -13.41 -4.74 11.15
N ASN A 168 -12.25 -4.52 11.74
CA ASN A 168 -11.87 -5.12 13.01
C ASN A 168 -12.14 -4.17 14.19
N SER A 169 -11.93 -4.66 15.42
CA SER A 169 -12.18 -3.89 16.65
C SER A 169 -11.33 -2.62 16.77
N GLU A 170 -10.16 -2.56 16.17
CA GLU A 170 -9.29 -1.39 16.15
C GLU A 170 -9.84 -0.33 15.17
N MET A 171 -10.26 -0.77 13.99
CA MET A 171 -10.87 0.10 12.98
C MET A 171 -12.19 0.69 13.45
N LEU A 172 -13.02 -0.07 14.15
CA LEU A 172 -14.26 0.44 14.75
C LEU A 172 -13.99 1.56 15.77
N ARG A 173 -12.88 1.50 16.52
CA ARG A 173 -12.45 2.58 17.40
C ARG A 173 -11.96 3.81 16.66
N ARG A 174 -11.22 3.60 15.55
CA ARG A 174 -10.65 4.66 14.74
C ARG A 174 -11.68 5.36 13.85
N TYR A 175 -12.68 4.61 13.39
CA TYR A 175 -13.70 5.07 12.46
C TYR A 175 -15.11 4.79 13.00
N PRO A 176 -15.67 5.66 13.87
CA PRO A 176 -16.98 5.44 14.53
C PRO A 176 -18.17 5.33 13.56
N SER A 177 -17.99 5.73 12.29
CA SER A 177 -19.03 5.63 11.25
C SER A 177 -19.23 4.22 10.69
N TYR A 178 -18.35 3.27 11.06
CA TYR A 178 -18.46 1.87 10.66
C TYR A 178 -19.15 1.04 11.73
N GLN A 179 -19.79 -0.03 11.27
CA GLN A 179 -20.40 -1.05 12.12
C GLN A 179 -19.75 -2.40 11.87
N ALA A 180 -19.83 -3.31 12.83
CA ALA A 180 -19.34 -4.67 12.68
C ALA A 180 -20.00 -5.37 11.48
N GLY A 181 -19.20 -6.06 10.67
CA GLY A 181 -19.63 -6.69 9.42
C GLY A 181 -19.53 -5.81 8.17
N GLU A 182 -19.16 -4.54 8.32
CA GLU A 182 -18.91 -3.66 7.19
C GLU A 182 -17.50 -3.83 6.62
N TYR A 183 -17.32 -3.38 5.38
CA TYR A 183 -16.06 -3.52 4.65
C TYR A 183 -15.39 -2.17 4.49
N VAL A 184 -14.07 -2.17 4.62
CA VAL A 184 -13.19 -1.00 4.54
C VAL A 184 -11.94 -1.36 3.74
N GLY A 185 -11.33 -0.40 3.07
CA GLY A 185 -10.01 -0.56 2.45
C GLY A 185 -8.94 -0.84 3.49
N ILE A 186 -8.24 -1.97 3.35
CA ILE A 186 -7.23 -2.45 4.32
C ILE A 186 -5.84 -1.96 3.97
N SER A 187 -5.49 -1.94 2.70
CA SER A 187 -4.16 -1.55 2.22
C SER A 187 -4.24 -0.85 0.85
N GLY A 188 -3.12 -0.35 0.37
CA GLY A 188 -2.99 0.23 -0.96
C GLY A 188 -3.88 1.45 -1.19
N VAL A 189 -4.25 1.67 -2.45
CA VAL A 189 -5.15 2.75 -2.88
C VAL A 189 -6.52 2.62 -2.20
N GLU A 190 -7.04 1.40 -2.02
CA GLU A 190 -8.31 1.15 -1.34
C GLU A 190 -8.35 1.74 0.07
N SER A 191 -7.23 1.68 0.80
CA SER A 191 -7.13 2.23 2.16
C SER A 191 -6.76 3.71 2.17
N ALA A 192 -5.89 4.16 1.26
CA ALA A 192 -5.43 5.53 1.21
C ALA A 192 -6.56 6.50 0.83
N TYR A 193 -7.46 6.05 -0.05
CA TYR A 193 -8.60 6.83 -0.56
C TYR A 193 -9.96 6.29 -0.09
N GLU A 194 -9.97 5.58 1.05
CA GLU A 194 -11.21 5.07 1.66
C GLU A 194 -12.32 6.12 1.80
N PRO A 195 -12.05 7.38 2.25
CA PRO A 195 -13.09 8.39 2.39
C PRO A 195 -13.80 8.73 1.08
N GLU A 196 -13.07 8.71 -0.03
CA GLU A 196 -13.58 8.99 -1.38
C GLU A 196 -14.30 7.78 -1.96
N LEU A 197 -13.67 6.61 -1.84
CA LEU A 197 -14.15 5.37 -2.48
C LEU A 197 -15.40 4.79 -1.82
N ARG A 198 -15.59 4.94 -0.50
CA ARG A 198 -16.65 4.24 0.24
C ARG A 198 -18.08 4.71 -0.06
N GLY A 199 -18.27 5.96 -0.52
CA GLY A 199 -19.57 6.59 -0.67
C GLY A 199 -20.28 6.91 0.66
N LYS A 200 -21.58 7.18 0.59
CA LYS A 200 -22.43 7.44 1.77
C LYS A 200 -23.59 6.47 1.79
N LYS A 201 -23.82 5.84 2.94
CA LYS A 201 -24.93 4.90 3.17
C LYS A 201 -26.27 5.61 3.07
N GLY A 202 -27.25 4.92 2.49
CA GLY A 202 -28.66 5.25 2.60
C GLY A 202 -29.33 4.45 3.74
N VAL A 203 -30.53 4.85 4.08
CA VAL A 203 -31.38 4.15 5.06
C VAL A 203 -32.79 4.07 4.49
N LYS A 204 -33.34 2.87 4.45
CA LYS A 204 -34.75 2.62 4.18
C LYS A 204 -35.45 2.29 5.50
N ILE A 205 -36.58 2.95 5.76
CA ILE A 205 -37.35 2.78 7.00
C ILE A 205 -38.66 2.11 6.67
N SER A 206 -38.87 0.91 7.19
CA SER A 206 -40.10 0.13 7.02
C SER A 206 -40.86 0.01 8.33
N GLU A 207 -42.18 0.07 8.26
CA GLU A 207 -43.05 -0.28 9.36
C GLU A 207 -43.14 -1.81 9.50
N VAL A 208 -42.99 -2.30 10.72
CA VAL A 208 -43.08 -3.73 11.03
C VAL A 208 -44.18 -3.99 12.07
N ASP A 209 -44.80 -5.16 11.97
CA ASP A 209 -45.75 -5.61 12.99
C ASP A 209 -45.05 -6.17 14.23
N THR A 210 -45.81 -6.59 15.22
CA THR A 210 -45.32 -7.21 16.47
C THR A 210 -44.54 -8.50 16.26
N HIS A 211 -44.58 -9.07 15.03
CA HIS A 211 -43.86 -10.28 14.63
C HIS A 211 -42.64 -9.97 13.79
N GLY A 212 -42.41 -8.68 13.42
CA GLY A 212 -41.29 -8.22 12.59
C GLY A 212 -41.55 -8.28 11.09
N ALA A 213 -42.79 -8.61 10.66
CA ALA A 213 -43.16 -8.60 9.25
C ALA A 213 -43.33 -7.17 8.73
N ILE A 214 -42.79 -6.87 7.54
CA ILE A 214 -42.90 -5.54 6.92
C ILE A 214 -44.33 -5.28 6.48
N LYS A 215 -44.92 -4.19 6.93
CA LYS A 215 -46.26 -3.72 6.52
C LYS A 215 -46.22 -2.72 5.36
N GLY A 216 -45.17 -1.92 5.28
CA GLY A 216 -45.00 -0.87 4.29
C GLY A 216 -43.82 0.04 4.56
N SER A 217 -43.64 1.05 3.75
CA SER A 217 -42.67 2.12 3.97
C SER A 217 -43.19 3.07 5.06
N TYR A 218 -42.33 3.46 5.99
CA TYR A 218 -42.70 4.44 7.02
C TYR A 218 -42.98 5.80 6.36
N MET A 219 -44.16 6.36 6.62
CA MET A 219 -44.62 7.64 6.05
C MET A 219 -44.35 7.79 4.52
N ASP A 220 -44.67 6.76 3.75
CA ASP A 220 -44.47 6.71 2.29
C ASP A 220 -43.01 6.98 1.85
N GLY A 221 -42.04 6.61 2.70
CA GLY A 221 -40.60 6.75 2.39
C GLY A 221 -40.03 8.16 2.53
N ARG A 222 -40.76 9.10 3.16
CA ARG A 222 -40.31 10.51 3.33
C ARG A 222 -39.01 10.63 4.14
N PHE A 223 -38.69 9.67 4.97
CA PHE A 223 -37.50 9.64 5.80
C PHE A 223 -36.42 8.69 5.27
N ASP A 224 -36.67 8.07 4.13
CA ASP A 224 -35.66 7.28 3.45
C ASP A 224 -34.56 8.18 2.90
N SER A 225 -33.32 7.70 2.97
CA SER A 225 -32.19 8.34 2.29
C SER A 225 -31.59 7.36 1.28
N LEU A 226 -31.36 7.85 0.06
CA LEU A 226 -30.71 7.04 -0.96
C LEU A 226 -29.19 6.95 -0.69
N PRO A 227 -28.57 5.81 -0.97
CA PRO A 227 -27.12 5.69 -0.92
C PRO A 227 -26.49 6.57 -2.00
N VAL A 228 -25.36 7.22 -1.65
CA VAL A 228 -24.57 8.00 -2.61
C VAL A 228 -23.34 7.19 -2.98
N PRO A 229 -23.13 6.85 -4.25
CA PRO A 229 -21.95 6.11 -4.71
C PRO A 229 -20.65 6.77 -4.29
N GLY A 230 -19.61 5.97 -4.12
CA GLY A 230 -18.27 6.47 -3.92
C GLY A 230 -17.73 7.17 -5.17
N LYS A 231 -16.76 8.05 -4.98
CA LYS A 231 -16.11 8.79 -6.06
C LYS A 231 -15.09 7.91 -6.75
N SER A 232 -15.08 7.94 -8.07
CA SER A 232 -14.08 7.24 -8.88
C SER A 232 -12.73 7.95 -8.84
N ILE A 233 -11.66 7.17 -9.02
CA ILE A 233 -10.28 7.64 -8.96
C ILE A 233 -9.56 7.27 -10.25
N VAL A 234 -8.78 8.20 -10.79
CA VAL A 234 -7.82 7.92 -11.86
C VAL A 234 -6.42 7.86 -11.25
N CYS A 235 -5.79 6.71 -11.34
CA CYS A 235 -4.41 6.52 -10.92
C CYS A 235 -3.41 7.03 -11.97
N THR A 236 -2.17 7.25 -11.54
CA THR A 236 -1.03 7.59 -12.39
C THR A 236 -0.40 6.37 -13.06
N ILE A 237 -0.79 5.18 -12.63
CA ILE A 237 -0.27 3.87 -13.05
C ILE A 237 -0.65 3.58 -14.50
N ASP A 238 0.29 3.05 -15.28
CA ASP A 238 0.02 2.39 -16.56
C ASP A 238 -0.18 0.89 -16.29
N ALA A 239 -1.39 0.39 -16.52
CA ALA A 239 -1.76 -1.00 -16.23
C ALA A 239 -0.95 -2.02 -17.02
N ARG A 240 -0.56 -1.68 -18.27
CA ARG A 240 0.22 -2.56 -19.14
C ARG A 240 1.68 -2.65 -18.66
N LEU A 241 2.26 -1.49 -18.28
CA LEU A 241 3.60 -1.44 -17.72
C LEU A 241 3.66 -2.18 -16.38
N GLN A 242 2.62 -2.00 -15.52
CA GLN A 242 2.52 -2.69 -14.23
C GLN A 242 2.48 -4.22 -14.42
N LEU A 243 1.65 -4.73 -15.34
CA LEU A 243 1.55 -6.15 -15.64
C LEU A 243 2.89 -6.71 -16.10
N PHE A 244 3.53 -6.04 -17.07
CA PHE A 244 4.81 -6.49 -17.58
C PHE A 244 5.92 -6.49 -16.50
N ALA A 245 5.91 -5.48 -15.62
CA ALA A 245 6.84 -5.42 -14.51
C ALA A 245 6.63 -6.57 -13.50
N GLU A 246 5.39 -6.92 -13.19
CA GLU A 246 5.07 -8.06 -12.33
C GLU A 246 5.50 -9.40 -12.95
N GLU A 247 5.30 -9.57 -14.26
CA GLU A 247 5.79 -10.74 -14.98
C GLU A 247 7.34 -10.87 -14.93
N LEU A 248 8.07 -9.76 -15.13
CA LEU A 248 9.53 -9.76 -15.05
C LEU A 248 10.04 -9.99 -13.63
N MET A 249 9.30 -9.54 -12.62
CA MET A 249 9.63 -9.74 -11.20
C MET A 249 9.14 -11.08 -10.65
N ALA A 250 8.35 -11.84 -11.40
CA ALA A 250 7.84 -13.14 -10.96
C ALA A 250 8.97 -14.09 -10.51
N GLY A 251 8.76 -14.80 -9.40
CA GLY A 251 9.75 -15.71 -8.82
C GLY A 251 10.93 -15.03 -8.09
N LYS A 252 11.02 -13.70 -8.12
CA LYS A 252 12.06 -12.91 -7.46
C LYS A 252 11.50 -12.25 -6.19
N VAL A 253 12.38 -11.85 -5.27
CA VAL A 253 12.03 -11.05 -4.08
C VAL A 253 12.68 -9.68 -4.24
N GLY A 254 11.90 -8.62 -4.10
CA GLY A 254 12.39 -7.26 -4.28
C GLY A 254 11.31 -6.27 -4.67
N ALA A 255 11.69 -5.20 -5.36
CA ALA A 255 10.75 -4.19 -5.83
C ALA A 255 11.25 -3.50 -7.11
N ALA A 256 10.29 -2.99 -7.89
CA ALA A 256 10.55 -2.10 -9.02
C ALA A 256 9.59 -0.91 -8.93
N VAL A 257 10.12 0.30 -9.08
CA VAL A 257 9.35 1.55 -9.03
C VAL A 257 9.79 2.45 -10.18
N ALA A 258 8.83 2.97 -10.94
CA ALA A 258 9.08 3.96 -11.98
C ALA A 258 8.25 5.22 -11.73
N ILE A 259 8.87 6.38 -11.94
CA ILE A 259 8.31 7.71 -11.72
C ILE A 259 8.47 8.53 -13.02
N GLU A 260 7.48 9.32 -13.37
CA GLU A 260 7.59 10.36 -14.38
C GLU A 260 8.28 11.58 -13.76
N PRO A 261 9.53 11.93 -14.16
CA PRO A 261 10.29 12.96 -13.46
C PRO A 261 9.65 14.34 -13.47
N SER A 262 8.92 14.67 -14.54
CA SER A 262 8.32 15.99 -14.76
C SER A 262 7.10 16.26 -13.87
N THR A 263 6.47 15.24 -13.29
CA THR A 263 5.23 15.33 -12.52
C THR A 263 5.30 14.71 -11.14
N GLY A 264 6.20 13.74 -10.92
CA GLY A 264 6.22 12.89 -9.74
C GLY A 264 5.20 11.73 -9.79
N GLU A 265 4.45 11.58 -10.89
CA GLU A 265 3.50 10.49 -11.07
C GLU A 265 4.22 9.13 -11.06
N ILE A 266 3.75 8.20 -10.23
CA ILE A 266 4.25 6.82 -10.21
C ILE A 266 3.64 6.08 -11.39
N LEU A 267 4.47 5.67 -12.35
CA LEU A 267 4.06 4.96 -13.57
C LEU A 267 3.77 3.48 -13.32
N MET A 268 4.55 2.88 -12.44
CA MET A 268 4.36 1.51 -11.96
C MET A 268 5.04 1.32 -10.60
N MET A 269 4.53 0.40 -9.78
CA MET A 269 5.10 0.05 -8.49
C MET A 269 4.85 -1.42 -8.18
N VAL A 270 5.91 -2.23 -8.21
CA VAL A 270 5.88 -3.66 -7.95
C VAL A 270 6.58 -3.97 -6.63
N SER A 271 5.90 -4.70 -5.77
CA SER A 271 6.49 -5.39 -4.62
C SER A 271 6.41 -6.89 -4.88
N SER A 272 7.56 -7.57 -4.99
CA SER A 272 7.61 -8.99 -5.29
C SER A 272 8.14 -9.80 -4.09
N PRO A 273 7.54 -11.00 -3.80
CA PRO A 273 6.39 -11.57 -4.50
C PRO A 273 5.13 -10.73 -4.31
N THR A 274 4.34 -10.65 -5.36
CA THR A 274 3.00 -10.03 -5.35
C THR A 274 1.93 -11.09 -5.14
N TYR A 275 0.67 -10.68 -5.10
CA TYR A 275 -0.51 -11.53 -5.03
C TYR A 275 -1.61 -10.99 -5.93
N ASP A 276 -2.52 -11.85 -6.38
CA ASP A 276 -3.73 -11.45 -7.08
C ASP A 276 -4.73 -10.86 -6.07
N PRO A 277 -5.05 -9.55 -6.12
CA PRO A 277 -5.96 -8.94 -5.17
C PRO A 277 -7.39 -9.49 -5.29
N ASP A 278 -7.78 -10.08 -6.43
CA ASP A 278 -9.09 -10.69 -6.63
C ASP A 278 -9.25 -11.96 -5.77
N GLU A 279 -8.17 -12.66 -5.41
CA GLU A 279 -8.19 -13.79 -4.47
C GLU A 279 -8.57 -13.37 -3.04
N LEU A 280 -8.41 -12.10 -2.70
CA LEU A 280 -8.83 -11.53 -1.41
C LEU A 280 -10.27 -11.01 -1.43
N VAL A 281 -11.06 -11.40 -2.43
CA VAL A 281 -12.49 -11.13 -2.54
C VAL A 281 -13.27 -12.45 -2.47
N GLY A 282 -14.47 -12.41 -1.91
CA GLY A 282 -15.38 -13.55 -1.90
C GLY A 282 -15.13 -14.56 -0.77
N ARG A 283 -15.68 -15.76 -0.92
CA ARG A 283 -15.78 -16.77 0.15
C ARG A 283 -14.44 -17.36 0.57
N GLN A 284 -13.49 -17.52 -0.36
CA GLN A 284 -12.18 -18.11 -0.11
C GLN A 284 -11.15 -17.10 0.46
N ARG A 285 -11.56 -15.83 0.57
CA ARG A 285 -10.69 -14.74 1.05
C ARG A 285 -9.90 -15.11 2.32
N GLY A 286 -10.58 -15.72 3.30
CA GLY A 286 -9.94 -16.08 4.57
C GLY A 286 -8.79 -17.09 4.39
N ASN A 287 -8.98 -18.11 3.56
CA ASN A 287 -7.97 -19.11 3.28
C ASN A 287 -6.78 -18.50 2.52
N HIS A 288 -7.04 -17.77 1.44
CA HIS A 288 -5.99 -17.10 0.65
C HIS A 288 -5.22 -16.08 1.49
N TYR A 289 -5.92 -15.31 2.34
CA TYR A 289 -5.24 -14.38 3.25
C TYR A 289 -4.29 -15.11 4.21
N MET A 290 -4.69 -16.25 4.78
CA MET A 290 -3.85 -17.03 5.67
C MET A 290 -2.65 -17.64 4.92
N GLU A 291 -2.82 -18.10 3.69
CA GLU A 291 -1.72 -18.56 2.82
C GLU A 291 -0.69 -17.45 2.58
N LEU A 292 -1.16 -16.25 2.22
CA LEU A 292 -0.29 -15.09 2.03
C LEU A 292 0.41 -14.66 3.33
N LEU A 293 -0.29 -14.69 4.46
CA LEU A 293 0.22 -14.29 5.77
C LEU A 293 1.34 -15.22 6.27
N TYR A 294 1.18 -16.54 6.08
CA TYR A 294 2.17 -17.53 6.49
C TYR A 294 3.25 -17.78 5.45
N ASN A 295 3.14 -17.18 4.28
CA ASN A 295 4.18 -17.29 3.25
C ASN A 295 5.47 -16.65 3.72
N LYS A 296 6.54 -17.44 3.84
CA LYS A 296 7.85 -16.98 4.31
C LYS A 296 8.43 -15.81 3.49
N ARG A 297 8.07 -15.68 2.22
CA ARG A 297 8.50 -14.58 1.34
C ARG A 297 7.68 -13.29 1.52
N GLN A 298 6.69 -13.29 2.43
CA GLN A 298 5.91 -12.14 2.85
C GLN A 298 5.30 -11.32 1.68
N PRO A 299 4.40 -11.90 0.86
CA PRO A 299 3.80 -11.18 -0.27
C PRO A 299 2.92 -9.99 0.16
N LEU A 300 2.36 -10.00 1.38
CA LEU A 300 1.60 -8.86 1.92
C LEU A 300 2.47 -7.66 2.31
N PHE A 301 3.79 -7.85 2.46
CA PHE A 301 4.71 -6.75 2.80
C PHE A 301 5.06 -5.95 1.55
N ASN A 302 4.69 -4.65 1.54
CA ASN A 302 5.01 -3.76 0.43
C ASN A 302 6.49 -3.31 0.48
N ARG A 303 7.34 -4.04 -0.24
CA ARG A 303 8.78 -3.75 -0.31
C ARG A 303 9.08 -2.44 -1.00
N ALA A 304 8.23 -2.01 -1.94
CA ALA A 304 8.47 -0.80 -2.72
C ALA A 304 8.51 0.46 -1.87
N VAL A 305 7.63 0.55 -0.87
CA VAL A 305 7.50 1.74 -0.01
C VAL A 305 8.03 1.53 1.40
N SER A 306 8.08 0.28 1.91
CA SER A 306 8.45 -0.02 3.31
C SER A 306 9.72 -0.86 3.45
N GLY A 307 10.19 -1.51 2.36
CA GLY A 307 11.42 -2.28 2.36
C GLY A 307 12.64 -1.37 2.60
N ARG A 308 13.54 -1.79 3.47
CA ARG A 308 14.76 -1.03 3.83
C ARG A 308 15.98 -1.76 3.35
N TYR A 309 16.70 -1.15 2.42
CA TYR A 309 17.81 -1.77 1.72
C TYR A 309 19.01 -0.83 1.63
N PRO A 310 20.24 -1.33 1.72
CA PRO A 310 21.42 -0.54 1.37
C PRO A 310 21.37 -0.15 -0.11
N PRO A 311 21.56 1.14 -0.45
CA PRO A 311 21.53 1.58 -1.85
C PRO A 311 22.70 1.06 -2.69
N GLY A 312 23.81 0.65 -2.06
CA GLY A 312 25.01 0.22 -2.74
C GLY A 312 25.59 1.31 -3.64
N SER A 313 26.27 0.93 -4.72
CA SER A 313 26.97 1.85 -5.62
C SER A 313 26.12 2.89 -6.34
N THR A 314 24.78 2.80 -6.28
CA THR A 314 23.90 3.85 -6.81
C THR A 314 24.01 5.14 -5.98
N PHE A 315 24.36 5.03 -4.70
CA PHE A 315 24.56 6.16 -3.80
C PHE A 315 25.81 7.01 -4.16
N LYS A 316 26.72 6.50 -4.96
CA LYS A 316 27.89 7.26 -5.45
C LYS A 316 27.52 8.53 -6.23
N LEU A 317 26.35 8.55 -6.84
CA LEU A 317 25.82 9.75 -7.50
C LEU A 317 25.65 10.90 -6.50
N VAL A 318 25.08 10.60 -5.33
CA VAL A 318 24.91 11.57 -4.23
C VAL A 318 26.27 12.03 -3.69
N GLN A 319 27.23 11.12 -3.54
CA GLN A 319 28.59 11.46 -3.07
C GLN A 319 29.29 12.42 -4.04
N GLY A 320 29.21 12.15 -5.34
CA GLY A 320 29.80 13.03 -6.37
C GLY A 320 29.17 14.42 -6.36
N LEU A 321 27.85 14.49 -6.21
CA LEU A 321 27.10 15.77 -6.12
C LEU A 321 27.52 16.57 -4.88
N ILE A 322 27.56 15.95 -3.72
CA ILE A 322 27.97 16.58 -2.47
C ILE A 322 29.43 17.06 -2.56
N GLY A 323 30.34 16.21 -3.07
CA GLY A 323 31.75 16.58 -3.23
C GLY A 323 31.98 17.80 -4.10
N MET A 324 31.21 17.93 -5.20
CA MET A 324 31.27 19.12 -6.06
C MET A 324 30.65 20.35 -5.39
N GLN A 325 29.55 20.21 -4.69
CA GLN A 325 28.91 21.28 -3.94
C GLN A 325 29.80 21.82 -2.82
N GLU A 326 30.51 20.93 -2.13
CA GLU A 326 31.45 21.28 -1.06
C GLU A 326 32.80 21.82 -1.58
N GLY A 327 33.00 21.80 -2.90
CA GLY A 327 34.23 22.31 -3.54
C GLY A 327 35.46 21.44 -3.34
N VAL A 328 35.28 20.22 -2.80
CA VAL A 328 36.38 19.24 -2.64
C VAL A 328 36.57 18.38 -3.88
N LEU A 329 35.66 18.47 -4.83
CA LEU A 329 35.68 17.70 -6.07
C LEU A 329 35.45 18.58 -7.28
N THR A 330 36.20 18.35 -8.36
CA THR A 330 35.90 18.85 -9.71
C THR A 330 35.72 17.68 -10.67
N PRO A 331 34.97 17.84 -11.79
CA PRO A 331 34.74 16.75 -12.72
C PRO A 331 36.03 16.17 -13.35
N SER A 332 37.11 16.97 -13.45
CA SER A 332 38.41 16.57 -14.00
C SER A 332 39.40 16.02 -12.97
N MET A 333 39.04 16.11 -11.66
CA MET A 333 39.89 15.60 -10.58
C MET A 333 40.04 14.09 -10.69
N ARG A 334 41.26 13.59 -10.57
CA ARG A 334 41.58 12.18 -10.74
C ARG A 334 42.12 11.57 -9.45
N TYR A 335 41.58 10.41 -9.12
CA TYR A 335 42.09 9.60 -8.01
C TYR A 335 42.61 8.25 -8.51
N PRO A 336 43.68 7.72 -7.87
CA PRO A 336 44.23 6.42 -8.22
C PRO A 336 43.32 5.29 -7.72
N CYS A 337 43.30 4.18 -8.46
CA CYS A 337 42.68 2.93 -8.07
C CYS A 337 43.61 1.76 -8.36
N HIS A 338 44.10 1.13 -7.32
CA HIS A 338 44.94 -0.09 -7.39
C HIS A 338 44.08 -1.26 -6.93
N GLU A 339 43.05 -1.64 -7.73
CA GLU A 339 42.04 -2.64 -7.42
C GLU A 339 41.28 -2.36 -6.09
N GLY A 340 41.25 -1.10 -5.68
CA GLY A 340 40.52 -0.67 -4.49
C GLY A 340 41.19 0.50 -3.75
N TYR A 341 40.57 0.84 -2.62
CA TYR A 341 41.06 1.81 -1.65
C TYR A 341 41.66 1.07 -0.47
N GLN A 342 42.85 1.41 -0.07
CA GLN A 342 43.53 0.78 1.07
C GLN A 342 44.20 1.82 1.98
N VAL A 343 43.90 1.76 3.27
CA VAL A 343 44.56 2.52 4.32
C VAL A 343 44.80 1.60 5.52
N GLY A 344 46.06 1.32 5.80
CA GLY A 344 46.43 0.33 6.82
C GLY A 344 45.82 -1.04 6.54
N ARG A 345 45.01 -1.56 7.46
CA ARG A 345 44.32 -2.85 7.33
C ARG A 345 42.95 -2.74 6.63
N LEU A 346 42.40 -1.52 6.48
CA LEU A 346 41.14 -1.30 5.82
C LEU A 346 41.34 -1.41 4.30
N LYS A 347 40.63 -2.34 3.67
CA LYS A 347 40.64 -2.54 2.22
C LYS A 347 39.22 -2.56 1.66
N MET A 348 38.93 -1.62 0.75
CA MET A 348 37.69 -1.58 -0.04
C MET A 348 38.01 -1.98 -1.45
N ARG A 349 37.65 -3.21 -1.87
CA ARG A 349 37.97 -3.75 -3.20
C ARG A 349 37.21 -3.01 -4.31
N CYS A 350 37.78 -2.98 -5.50
CA CYS A 350 37.18 -2.44 -6.71
C CYS A 350 37.32 -3.44 -7.85
N HIS A 351 36.48 -3.27 -8.89
CA HIS A 351 36.66 -3.99 -10.14
C HIS A 351 37.84 -3.42 -10.91
N ALA A 352 38.49 -4.26 -11.71
CA ALA A 352 39.59 -3.83 -12.60
C ALA A 352 39.09 -2.80 -13.61
N HIS A 353 39.76 -1.67 -13.73
CA HIS A 353 39.54 -0.62 -14.71
C HIS A 353 40.77 0.28 -14.84
N THR A 354 40.82 1.13 -15.85
CA THR A 354 41.91 2.08 -16.06
C THR A 354 42.02 3.07 -14.89
N SER A 355 43.26 3.35 -14.49
CA SER A 355 43.59 4.25 -13.36
C SER A 355 44.68 5.26 -13.81
N PRO A 356 44.63 6.53 -13.36
CA PRO A 356 43.63 7.13 -12.45
C PRO A 356 42.32 7.46 -13.17
N ALA A 357 41.19 7.39 -12.44
CA ALA A 357 39.86 7.72 -12.91
C ALA A 357 39.48 9.19 -12.63
N ASP A 358 38.77 9.85 -13.53
CA ASP A 358 38.03 11.08 -13.28
C ASP A 358 36.58 10.77 -12.83
N LEU A 359 35.80 11.79 -12.52
CA LEU A 359 34.45 11.60 -11.99
C LEU A 359 33.52 10.84 -12.93
N ARG A 360 33.49 11.21 -14.24
CA ARG A 360 32.61 10.58 -15.22
C ARG A 360 32.95 9.10 -15.41
N PHE A 361 34.24 8.83 -15.58
CA PHE A 361 34.73 7.47 -15.72
C PHE A 361 34.54 6.64 -14.42
N ALA A 362 34.72 7.24 -13.23
CA ALA A 362 34.50 6.59 -11.97
C ALA A 362 33.01 6.22 -11.73
N ILE A 363 32.07 7.03 -12.23
CA ILE A 363 30.63 6.70 -12.25
C ILE A 363 30.38 5.56 -13.23
N ALA A 364 30.90 5.66 -14.47
CA ALA A 364 30.69 4.68 -15.53
C ALA A 364 31.21 3.28 -15.16
N THR A 365 32.36 3.20 -14.53
CA THR A 365 33.01 1.95 -14.09
C THR A 365 32.69 1.57 -12.65
N SER A 366 31.92 2.41 -11.94
CA SER A 366 31.56 2.20 -10.53
C SER A 366 32.75 2.07 -9.57
N CYS A 367 33.81 2.89 -9.74
CA CYS A 367 35.04 2.84 -8.94
C CYS A 367 34.76 3.08 -7.45
N ASN A 368 35.06 2.11 -6.59
CA ASN A 368 34.91 2.25 -5.13
C ASN A 368 35.99 3.18 -4.56
N ALA A 369 37.24 3.03 -5.00
CA ALA A 369 38.35 3.82 -4.49
C ALA A 369 38.12 5.31 -4.69
N TYR A 370 37.64 5.73 -5.87
CA TYR A 370 37.32 7.12 -6.17
C TYR A 370 36.37 7.73 -5.13
N PHE A 371 35.26 7.06 -4.85
CA PHE A 371 34.25 7.57 -3.93
C PHE A 371 34.64 7.45 -2.46
N CYS A 372 35.58 6.56 -2.12
CA CYS A 372 36.21 6.56 -0.79
C CYS A 372 37.06 7.82 -0.57
N TYR A 373 37.83 8.26 -1.57
CA TYR A 373 38.57 9.53 -1.50
C TYR A 373 37.60 10.71 -1.41
N VAL A 374 36.64 10.81 -2.33
CA VAL A 374 35.64 11.90 -2.33
C VAL A 374 34.92 12.02 -0.97
N PHE A 375 34.45 10.91 -0.42
CA PHE A 375 33.74 10.92 0.86
C PHE A 375 34.64 11.38 2.02
N ARG A 376 35.90 10.91 2.02
CA ARG A 376 36.88 11.36 3.01
C ARG A 376 37.11 12.86 2.90
N ASP A 377 37.32 13.38 1.68
CA ASP A 377 37.56 14.80 1.43
C ASP A 377 36.35 15.66 1.84
N ILE A 378 35.11 15.14 1.72
CA ILE A 378 33.90 15.80 2.22
C ILE A 378 33.95 15.89 3.74
N LEU A 379 34.24 14.80 4.46
CA LEU A 379 34.22 14.77 5.92
C LEU A 379 35.40 15.49 6.55
N GLU A 380 36.56 15.45 5.90
CA GLU A 380 37.81 16.08 6.33
C GLU A 380 37.98 17.47 5.74
N ASN A 381 36.92 18.09 5.13
CA ASN A 381 36.98 19.41 4.54
C ASN A 381 37.44 20.45 5.58
N PRO A 382 38.54 21.22 5.32
CA PRO A 382 39.09 22.20 6.26
C PRO A 382 38.12 23.30 6.71
N ARG A 383 36.99 23.48 6.00
CA ARG A 383 35.92 24.40 6.41
C ARG A 383 35.28 24.03 7.74
N TYR A 384 35.35 22.75 8.13
CA TYR A 384 34.73 22.24 9.33
C TYR A 384 35.76 22.02 10.43
N GLY A 385 35.41 22.29 11.67
CA GLY A 385 36.31 22.14 12.80
C GLY A 385 36.63 20.67 13.14
N SER A 386 35.84 19.74 12.61
CA SER A 386 36.01 18.31 12.85
C SER A 386 35.33 17.44 11.80
N VAL A 387 35.79 16.19 11.65
CA VAL A 387 35.14 15.16 10.84
C VAL A 387 33.66 14.97 11.22
N LYS A 388 33.32 15.18 12.49
CA LYS A 388 31.93 15.05 12.98
C LYS A 388 31.03 16.17 12.47
N GLU A 389 31.53 17.39 12.35
CA GLU A 389 30.82 18.50 11.75
C GLU A 389 30.66 18.30 10.24
N GLY A 390 31.72 17.86 9.55
CA GLY A 390 31.65 17.48 8.14
C GLY A 390 30.62 16.37 7.90
N PHE A 391 30.52 15.41 8.83
CA PHE A 391 29.50 14.36 8.78
C PHE A 391 28.06 14.90 8.95
N ASP A 392 27.85 15.84 9.88
CA ASP A 392 26.54 16.45 10.08
C ASP A 392 26.10 17.20 8.81
N VAL A 393 27.00 17.96 8.16
CA VAL A 393 26.73 18.64 6.88
C VAL A 393 26.46 17.64 5.75
N TRP A 394 27.28 16.58 5.62
CA TRP A 394 27.04 15.51 4.66
C TRP A 394 25.64 14.91 4.84
N ARG A 395 25.23 14.66 6.08
CA ARG A 395 23.91 14.12 6.40
C ARG A 395 22.78 15.05 5.97
N GLU A 396 22.91 16.35 6.19
CA GLU A 396 21.93 17.36 5.74
C GLU A 396 21.75 17.35 4.23
N TYR A 397 22.84 17.21 3.46
CA TYR A 397 22.75 17.02 2.01
C TYR A 397 21.99 15.75 1.68
N VAL A 398 22.36 14.62 2.27
CA VAL A 398 21.70 13.32 2.02
C VAL A 398 20.19 13.40 2.29
N GLU A 399 19.79 14.03 3.39
CA GLU A 399 18.38 14.24 3.72
C GLU A 399 17.65 15.15 2.72
N SER A 400 18.34 16.07 2.09
CA SER A 400 17.74 16.93 1.05
C SER A 400 17.35 16.17 -0.22
N PHE A 401 17.88 14.95 -0.45
CA PHE A 401 17.46 14.03 -1.50
C PHE A 401 16.25 13.17 -1.11
N GLY A 402 15.67 13.39 0.09
CA GLY A 402 14.53 12.63 0.60
C GLY A 402 14.90 11.35 1.34
N PHE A 403 16.18 11.06 1.59
CA PHE A 403 16.62 9.92 2.40
C PHE A 403 16.42 10.18 3.90
N GLY A 404 16.22 9.11 4.67
CA GLY A 404 16.07 9.19 6.12
C GLY A 404 14.73 9.77 6.60
N ARG A 405 13.81 10.07 5.69
CA ARG A 405 12.48 10.60 5.98
C ARG A 405 11.45 10.06 4.99
N LYS A 406 10.17 10.23 5.28
CA LYS A 406 9.10 10.00 4.30
C LYS A 406 9.19 11.04 3.18
N LEU A 407 8.84 10.64 1.98
CA LEU A 407 8.65 11.55 0.85
C LEU A 407 7.27 12.23 0.89
N ASP A 408 6.41 11.82 1.83
CA ASP A 408 5.03 12.29 2.00
C ASP A 408 4.13 11.98 0.79
N SER A 409 4.35 10.80 0.18
CA SER A 409 3.49 10.28 -0.88
C SER A 409 2.04 10.10 -0.40
N ASP A 410 1.13 9.84 -1.33
CA ASP A 410 -0.25 9.49 -1.02
C ASP A 410 -0.41 8.01 -0.62
N PHE A 411 0.70 7.28 -0.43
CA PHE A 411 0.70 5.88 -0.07
C PHE A 411 0.84 5.67 1.44
N LEU A 412 -0.09 4.93 2.05
CA LEU A 412 -0.01 4.59 3.47
C LEU A 412 1.09 3.56 3.73
N GLY A 413 1.80 3.71 4.84
CA GLY A 413 2.85 2.78 5.24
C GLY A 413 4.23 3.08 4.62
N GLU A 414 4.41 4.27 4.04
CA GLU A 414 5.72 4.71 3.55
C GLU A 414 6.77 4.68 4.67
N GLY A 415 7.92 4.04 4.38
CA GLY A 415 9.05 3.94 5.28
C GLY A 415 10.01 5.12 5.14
N ASN A 416 10.72 5.44 6.21
CA ASN A 416 11.70 6.53 6.22
C ASN A 416 13.05 6.15 5.59
N GLY A 417 13.35 4.85 5.40
CA GLY A 417 14.74 4.43 5.29
C GLY A 417 15.52 4.69 6.59
N TYR A 418 16.84 4.81 6.50
CA TYR A 418 17.68 5.20 7.63
C TYR A 418 18.95 5.88 7.16
N VAL A 419 19.19 7.09 7.63
CA VAL A 419 20.47 7.81 7.49
C VAL A 419 21.06 7.94 8.89
N PRO A 420 22.23 7.31 9.16
CA PRO A 420 22.81 7.35 10.50
C PRO A 420 23.16 8.77 10.92
N ASP A 421 22.97 9.09 12.19
CA ASP A 421 23.35 10.36 12.79
C ASP A 421 24.65 10.26 13.57
N ARG A 422 25.23 11.41 13.91
CA ARG A 422 26.41 11.51 14.74
C ARG A 422 26.23 10.82 16.10
N LYS A 423 25.05 10.91 16.70
CA LYS A 423 24.75 10.31 18.01
C LYS A 423 24.82 8.78 17.95
N PHE A 424 24.44 8.18 16.82
CA PHE A 424 24.59 6.73 16.60
C PHE A 424 26.05 6.30 16.71
N TYR A 425 26.95 6.97 15.97
CA TYR A 425 28.39 6.64 15.99
C TYR A 425 29.06 7.01 17.29
N ASP A 426 28.70 8.15 17.92
CA ASP A 426 29.21 8.53 19.23
C ASP A 426 28.90 7.49 20.32
N ARG A 427 27.69 6.90 20.27
CA ARG A 427 27.33 5.79 21.19
C ARG A 427 28.09 4.52 20.85
N ARG A 428 28.12 4.13 19.58
CA ARG A 428 28.72 2.87 19.12
C ARG A 428 30.24 2.81 19.35
N TYR A 429 30.93 3.92 19.11
CA TYR A 429 32.39 4.03 19.18
C TYR A 429 32.89 4.92 20.33
N ARG A 430 32.08 5.15 21.35
CA ARG A 430 32.42 5.96 22.52
C ARG A 430 33.05 7.31 22.14
N LYS A 431 32.48 7.99 21.14
CA LYS A 431 32.97 9.24 20.55
C LYS A 431 34.34 9.15 19.85
N SER A 432 34.94 7.96 19.73
CA SER A 432 36.25 7.74 19.10
C SER A 432 36.09 7.14 17.69
N TRP A 433 35.56 7.95 16.74
CA TRP A 433 35.40 7.59 15.35
C TRP A 433 35.87 8.70 14.41
N ASN A 434 36.25 8.34 13.19
CA ASN A 434 36.77 9.22 12.17
C ASN A 434 36.20 8.84 10.77
N ALA A 435 36.65 9.50 9.70
CA ALA A 435 36.18 9.26 8.34
C ALA A 435 36.38 7.78 7.90
N LEU A 436 37.43 7.12 8.33
CA LEU A 436 37.70 5.71 7.99
C LEU A 436 36.70 4.76 8.69
N THR A 437 36.23 5.11 9.90
CA THR A 437 35.24 4.30 10.65
C THR A 437 33.91 4.20 9.90
N VAL A 438 33.52 5.25 9.19
CA VAL A 438 32.25 5.37 8.47
C VAL A 438 32.38 5.23 6.96
N LEU A 439 33.54 4.77 6.49
CA LEU A 439 33.90 4.74 5.07
C LEU A 439 32.97 3.89 4.19
N SER A 440 32.29 2.89 4.75
CA SER A 440 31.28 2.09 4.05
C SER A 440 30.13 2.91 3.47
N LEU A 441 29.82 4.05 4.07
CA LEU A 441 28.80 4.99 3.58
C LEU A 441 29.18 5.60 2.24
N SER A 442 30.47 5.69 1.91
CA SER A 442 30.96 6.24 0.63
C SER A 442 30.41 5.50 -0.59
N ILE A 443 30.12 4.21 -0.42
CA ILE A 443 29.60 3.33 -1.48
C ILE A 443 28.19 2.84 -1.21
N GLY A 444 27.45 3.52 -0.31
CA GLY A 444 26.06 3.20 0.00
C GLY A 444 25.88 1.89 0.78
N GLN A 445 26.83 1.55 1.64
CA GLN A 445 26.84 0.38 2.51
C GLN A 445 26.87 0.81 3.99
N GLY A 446 27.04 -0.12 4.90
CA GLY A 446 27.05 0.15 6.33
C GLY A 446 25.63 0.30 6.87
N GLU A 447 25.39 1.34 7.62
CA GLU A 447 24.12 1.58 8.30
C GLU A 447 23.10 2.37 7.43
N LEU A 448 23.48 2.79 6.23
CA LEU A 448 22.58 3.52 5.32
C LEU A 448 21.57 2.57 4.70
N GLU A 449 20.28 2.88 4.87
CA GLU A 449 19.18 2.15 4.27
C GLU A 449 18.18 3.10 3.61
N CYS A 450 17.64 2.70 2.48
CA CYS A 450 16.62 3.43 1.75
C CYS A 450 15.51 2.51 1.25
N THR A 451 14.36 3.09 0.91
CA THR A 451 13.28 2.36 0.24
C THR A 451 13.47 2.39 -1.28
N PRO A 452 12.96 1.40 -2.03
CA PRO A 452 12.95 1.44 -3.49
C PRO A 452 12.27 2.68 -4.07
N LEU A 453 11.23 3.21 -3.40
CA LEU A 453 10.61 4.47 -3.78
C LEU A 453 11.59 5.66 -3.64
N GLN A 454 12.35 5.73 -2.55
CA GLN A 454 13.40 6.76 -2.38
C GLN A 454 14.49 6.64 -3.45
N MET A 455 14.81 5.42 -3.88
CA MET A 455 15.78 5.20 -4.96
C MET A 455 15.24 5.62 -6.33
N ALA A 456 13.96 5.36 -6.62
CA ALA A 456 13.32 5.85 -7.84
C ALA A 456 13.23 7.38 -7.84
N ASN A 457 12.96 7.99 -6.66
CA ASN A 457 13.00 9.43 -6.49
C ASN A 457 14.41 10.02 -6.71
N LEU A 458 15.47 9.33 -6.27
CA LEU A 458 16.84 9.74 -6.61
C LEU A 458 17.08 9.75 -8.12
N ALA A 459 16.57 8.74 -8.86
CA ALA A 459 16.63 8.74 -10.31
C ALA A 459 15.91 9.96 -10.92
N ALA A 460 14.72 10.29 -10.41
CA ALA A 460 13.95 11.47 -10.83
C ALA A 460 14.68 12.79 -10.50
N ILE A 461 15.31 12.89 -9.33
CA ILE A 461 16.11 14.06 -8.93
C ILE A 461 17.28 14.29 -9.91
N VAL A 462 17.99 13.23 -10.26
CA VAL A 462 19.12 13.33 -11.20
C VAL A 462 18.62 13.67 -12.61
N ALA A 463 17.53 13.07 -13.04
CA ALA A 463 16.85 13.37 -14.30
C ALA A 463 16.44 14.86 -14.40
N ASN A 464 15.93 15.42 -13.33
CA ASN A 464 15.47 16.82 -13.21
C ASN A 464 16.60 17.81 -12.88
N ARG A 465 17.85 17.35 -12.69
CA ARG A 465 18.98 18.22 -12.31
C ARG A 465 18.79 18.93 -10.98
N GLY A 466 18.26 18.23 -9.96
CA GLY A 466 18.34 18.70 -8.58
C GLY A 466 17.00 18.98 -7.88
N TYR A 467 15.86 18.64 -8.47
CA TYR A 467 14.58 18.72 -7.81
C TYR A 467 13.70 17.49 -8.07
N TYR A 468 12.66 17.33 -7.26
CA TYR A 468 11.64 16.30 -7.44
C TYR A 468 10.26 16.86 -7.08
N TYR A 469 9.23 16.20 -7.58
CA TYR A 469 7.87 16.32 -7.07
C TYR A 469 7.59 15.15 -6.15
N ILE A 470 6.74 15.32 -5.15
CA ILE A 470 6.34 14.22 -4.27
C ILE A 470 5.77 13.08 -5.11
N PRO A 471 6.36 11.87 -5.05
CA PRO A 471 5.81 10.72 -5.77
C PRO A 471 4.39 10.41 -5.32
N HIS A 472 3.47 10.22 -6.27
CA HIS A 472 2.05 9.98 -5.97
C HIS A 472 1.42 9.01 -6.96
N ILE A 473 0.32 8.37 -6.53
CA ILE A 473 -0.36 7.30 -7.28
C ILE A 473 -1.68 7.79 -7.89
N VAL A 474 -2.32 8.79 -7.30
CA VAL A 474 -3.61 9.27 -7.77
C VAL A 474 -3.44 10.60 -8.50
N ARG A 475 -3.91 10.63 -9.76
CA ARG A 475 -3.92 11.80 -10.64
C ARG A 475 -5.14 12.68 -10.39
N SER A 476 -6.32 12.06 -10.21
CA SER A 476 -7.56 12.79 -9.99
C SER A 476 -8.59 11.97 -9.23
N VAL A 477 -9.49 12.68 -8.57
CA VAL A 477 -10.66 12.14 -7.87
C VAL A 477 -11.91 12.81 -8.45
N GLU A 478 -12.91 12.02 -8.77
CA GLU A 478 -14.19 12.52 -9.32
C GLU A 478 -14.79 13.64 -8.46
N GLY A 479 -15.17 14.76 -9.10
CA GLY A 479 -15.72 15.92 -8.43
C GLY A 479 -14.74 16.73 -7.59
N ARG A 480 -13.42 16.57 -7.80
CA ARG A 480 -12.37 17.49 -7.34
C ARG A 480 -11.74 18.19 -8.54
N ASP A 481 -11.56 19.50 -8.43
CA ASP A 481 -10.93 20.30 -9.50
C ASP A 481 -9.41 20.05 -9.59
N SER A 482 -8.77 19.69 -8.48
CA SER A 482 -7.33 19.38 -8.41
C SER A 482 -7.01 18.48 -7.22
N MET A 483 -5.87 17.81 -7.28
CA MET A 483 -5.29 17.10 -6.15
C MET A 483 -4.64 18.06 -5.16
N ASP A 484 -4.10 17.53 -4.06
CA ASP A 484 -3.37 18.31 -3.06
C ASP A 484 -2.22 19.09 -3.73
N ARG A 485 -2.13 20.37 -3.44
CA ARG A 485 -1.13 21.30 -3.99
C ARG A 485 0.30 20.79 -3.80
N ARG A 486 0.59 20.07 -2.71
CA ARG A 486 1.92 19.50 -2.41
C ARG A 486 2.49 18.64 -3.54
N PHE A 487 1.64 17.96 -4.34
CA PHE A 487 2.09 17.13 -5.45
C PHE A 487 2.57 17.92 -6.68
N TYR A 488 2.26 19.22 -6.74
CA TYR A 488 2.67 20.11 -7.82
C TYR A 488 3.83 21.03 -7.44
N GLU A 489 4.32 20.95 -6.19
CA GLU A 489 5.42 21.77 -5.70
C GLU A 489 6.76 21.07 -5.91
N LYS A 490 7.76 21.85 -6.37
CA LYS A 490 9.13 21.37 -6.54
C LYS A 490 9.86 21.34 -5.21
N HIS A 491 10.44 20.22 -4.89
CA HIS A 491 11.33 20.04 -3.75
C HIS A 491 12.77 20.02 -4.24
N TYR A 492 13.55 21.01 -3.85
CA TYR A 492 14.95 21.14 -4.29
C TYR A 492 15.91 20.47 -3.32
N THR A 493 16.94 19.83 -3.88
CA THR A 493 18.10 19.39 -3.09
C THR A 493 18.95 20.60 -2.69
N LYS A 494 19.84 20.44 -1.71
CA LYS A 494 20.81 21.47 -1.34
C LYS A 494 21.98 21.60 -2.34
N VAL A 495 21.97 20.87 -3.46
CA VAL A 495 23.01 20.85 -4.48
C VAL A 495 22.59 21.70 -5.67
N ASP A 496 23.48 22.60 -6.11
CA ASP A 496 23.27 23.47 -7.26
C ASP A 496 23.09 22.65 -8.56
N PRO A 497 22.10 22.95 -9.40
CA PRO A 497 21.82 22.26 -10.67
C PRO A 497 23.03 22.07 -11.60
N LYS A 498 23.96 23.01 -11.62
CA LYS A 498 25.18 22.93 -12.46
C LYS A 498 26.06 21.69 -12.22
N TYR A 499 25.95 21.09 -11.01
CA TYR A 499 26.75 19.93 -10.66
C TYR A 499 26.14 18.60 -11.12
N PHE A 500 24.91 18.60 -11.63
CA PHE A 500 24.25 17.38 -12.08
C PHE A 500 24.75 16.89 -13.45
N GLU A 501 25.12 17.78 -14.38
CA GLU A 501 25.55 17.38 -15.72
C GLU A 501 26.75 16.42 -15.75
N PRO A 502 27.83 16.60 -14.98
CA PRO A 502 28.91 15.62 -14.92
C PRO A 502 28.46 14.24 -14.41
N ILE A 503 27.45 14.20 -13.51
CA ILE A 503 26.87 12.96 -12.99
C ILE A 503 26.05 12.27 -14.08
N VAL A 504 25.16 13.01 -14.74
CA VAL A 504 24.34 12.52 -15.87
C VAL A 504 25.22 11.98 -16.98
N GLU A 505 26.29 12.70 -17.34
CA GLU A 505 27.25 12.25 -18.35
C GLU A 505 27.94 10.94 -17.93
N GLY A 506 28.33 10.79 -16.67
CA GLY A 506 28.89 9.54 -16.14
C GLY A 506 27.90 8.38 -16.19
N MET A 507 26.62 8.63 -15.90
CA MET A 507 25.54 7.63 -16.03
C MET A 507 25.30 7.25 -17.50
N TRP A 508 25.31 8.21 -18.40
CA TRP A 508 25.20 7.97 -19.84
C TRP A 508 26.38 7.12 -20.33
N GLN A 509 27.62 7.47 -19.94
CA GLN A 509 28.82 6.68 -20.29
C GLN A 509 28.78 5.25 -19.77
N SER A 510 28.18 5.03 -18.59
CA SER A 510 27.99 3.68 -18.04
C SER A 510 27.19 2.76 -18.96
N VAL A 511 26.26 3.32 -19.73
CA VAL A 511 25.42 2.59 -20.71
C VAL A 511 26.02 2.57 -22.08
N HIS A 512 26.59 3.69 -22.57
CA HIS A 512 26.94 3.88 -23.98
C HIS A 512 28.40 3.62 -24.30
N LYS A 513 29.32 3.77 -23.33
CA LYS A 513 30.75 3.58 -23.58
C LYS A 513 31.26 2.19 -23.22
N GLU A 514 32.29 1.74 -23.94
CA GLU A 514 32.99 0.51 -23.62
C GLU A 514 33.57 0.56 -22.20
N GLY A 515 33.52 -0.56 -21.48
CA GLY A 515 33.93 -0.64 -20.08
C GLY A 515 32.88 -0.13 -19.08
N GLY A 516 31.77 0.43 -19.53
CA GLY A 516 30.66 0.83 -18.68
C GLY A 516 29.95 -0.36 -18.07
N THR A 517 29.54 -0.23 -16.77
CA THR A 517 28.93 -1.34 -16.02
C THR A 517 27.46 -1.61 -16.38
N SER A 518 26.85 -0.75 -17.21
CA SER A 518 25.43 -0.81 -17.56
C SER A 518 25.16 -1.06 -19.04
N ARG A 519 26.11 -1.66 -19.78
CA ARG A 519 26.04 -1.86 -21.23
C ARG A 519 24.78 -2.63 -21.69
N THR A 520 24.26 -3.55 -20.93
CA THR A 520 23.05 -4.31 -21.27
C THR A 520 21.80 -3.41 -21.35
N ALA A 521 21.84 -2.21 -20.76
CA ALA A 521 20.76 -1.22 -20.89
C ALA A 521 20.83 -0.39 -22.17
N TYR A 522 21.87 -0.57 -23.00
CA TYR A 522 21.99 0.14 -24.27
C TYR A 522 20.85 -0.22 -25.21
N LEU A 523 20.18 0.81 -25.71
CA LEU A 523 19.10 0.74 -26.69
C LEU A 523 19.39 1.77 -27.79
N PRO A 524 19.48 1.33 -29.07
CA PRO A 524 19.69 2.26 -30.19
C PRO A 524 18.57 3.31 -30.25
N GLY A 525 18.93 4.59 -30.33
CA GLY A 525 17.98 5.71 -30.40
C GLY A 525 17.38 6.14 -29.06
N LEU A 526 17.75 5.48 -27.96
CA LEU A 526 17.35 5.88 -26.61
C LEU A 526 18.61 6.23 -25.78
N ASP A 527 18.66 7.47 -25.32
CA ASP A 527 19.76 7.95 -24.47
C ASP A 527 19.47 7.60 -23.01
N VAL A 528 19.68 6.33 -22.66
CA VAL A 528 19.51 5.82 -21.29
C VAL A 528 20.69 6.26 -20.42
N CYS A 529 20.41 6.82 -19.26
CA CYS A 529 21.37 7.14 -18.21
C CYS A 529 21.19 6.16 -17.04
N GLY A 530 22.19 5.33 -16.75
CA GLY A 530 22.04 4.24 -15.78
C GLY A 530 23.19 4.10 -14.81
N LYS A 531 22.90 3.54 -13.64
CA LYS A 531 23.90 3.20 -12.61
C LYS A 531 23.57 1.86 -11.95
N THR A 532 24.49 0.91 -12.10
CA THR A 532 24.42 -0.36 -11.36
C THR A 532 24.80 -0.18 -9.90
N GLY A 533 24.16 -0.94 -9.04
CA GLY A 533 24.51 -1.09 -7.64
C GLY A 533 24.54 -2.56 -7.24
N THR A 534 25.36 -2.85 -6.26
CA THR A 534 25.45 -4.14 -5.60
C THR A 534 25.50 -3.88 -4.10
N ALA A 535 24.53 -4.42 -3.37
CA ALA A 535 24.51 -4.32 -1.92
C ALA A 535 24.96 -5.66 -1.31
N GLN A 536 26.00 -5.62 -0.49
CA GLN A 536 26.54 -6.82 0.13
C GLN A 536 25.55 -7.48 1.06
N ASN A 537 25.44 -8.81 0.98
CA ASN A 537 24.58 -9.61 1.83
C ASN A 537 25.38 -10.71 2.54
N PRO A 538 25.61 -10.59 3.84
CA PRO A 538 26.39 -11.59 4.60
C PRO A 538 25.68 -12.96 4.71
N ARG A 539 24.38 -13.04 4.38
CA ARG A 539 23.55 -14.25 4.52
C ARG A 539 23.20 -14.92 3.19
N GLY A 540 23.79 -14.48 2.07
CA GLY A 540 23.46 -15.02 0.76
C GLY A 540 24.27 -14.36 -0.35
N LYS A 541 23.77 -14.44 -1.59
CA LYS A 541 24.32 -13.63 -2.67
C LYS A 541 24.00 -12.16 -2.44
N ASP A 542 24.85 -11.28 -2.95
CA ASP A 542 24.62 -9.85 -2.92
C ASP A 542 23.29 -9.48 -3.56
N HIS A 543 22.72 -8.35 -3.15
CA HIS A 543 21.51 -7.83 -3.76
C HIS A 543 21.84 -7.04 -5.00
N SER A 544 21.07 -7.27 -6.07
CA SER A 544 21.19 -6.56 -7.33
C SER A 544 20.31 -5.33 -7.32
N THR A 545 20.89 -4.15 -7.60
CA THR A 545 20.11 -2.92 -7.76
C THR A 545 20.53 -2.16 -9.00
N PHE A 546 19.59 -1.49 -9.63
CA PHE A 546 19.83 -0.63 -10.78
C PHE A 546 18.92 0.59 -10.71
N LEU A 547 19.46 1.72 -11.08
CA LEU A 547 18.80 3.01 -11.12
C LEU A 547 19.10 3.65 -12.48
N SER A 548 18.07 4.12 -13.16
CA SER A 548 18.20 4.75 -14.47
C SER A 548 17.08 5.75 -14.74
N PHE A 549 17.27 6.54 -15.78
CA PHE A 549 16.24 7.36 -16.40
C PHE A 549 16.48 7.50 -17.88
N ALA A 550 15.44 7.74 -18.64
CA ALA A 550 15.50 7.93 -20.09
C ALA A 550 14.31 8.78 -20.60
N PRO A 551 14.51 9.51 -21.73
CA PRO A 551 15.80 9.86 -22.36
C PRO A 551 16.66 10.77 -21.47
N LYS A 552 17.96 10.92 -21.83
CA LYS A 552 18.89 11.85 -21.13
C LYS A 552 18.37 13.28 -21.10
N ASP A 553 17.85 13.74 -22.23
CA ASP A 553 17.19 15.02 -22.38
C ASP A 553 15.67 14.80 -22.41
N ASN A 554 14.91 15.65 -21.69
CA ASN A 554 13.45 15.52 -21.50
C ASN A 554 13.05 14.12 -20.98
N PRO A 555 13.53 13.71 -19.80
CA PRO A 555 13.30 12.38 -19.26
C PRO A 555 11.82 12.11 -19.02
N ARG A 556 11.34 10.95 -19.50
CA ARG A 556 9.95 10.50 -19.39
C ARG A 556 9.75 9.44 -18.31
N ILE A 557 10.81 8.71 -17.98
CA ILE A 557 10.79 7.66 -16.97
C ILE A 557 12.06 7.70 -16.14
N ALA A 558 11.92 7.58 -14.83
CA ALA A 558 13.01 7.34 -13.88
C ALA A 558 12.65 6.08 -13.10
N ILE A 559 13.54 5.08 -13.07
CA ILE A 559 13.25 3.75 -12.56
C ILE A 559 14.31 3.29 -11.55
N SER A 560 13.87 2.58 -10.54
CA SER A 560 14.72 1.80 -9.63
C SER A 560 14.21 0.38 -9.53
N VAL A 561 15.11 -0.58 -9.70
CA VAL A 561 14.85 -2.01 -9.51
C VAL A 561 15.79 -2.55 -8.45
N TYR A 562 15.23 -3.28 -7.48
CA TYR A 562 15.96 -3.95 -6.43
C TYR A 562 15.57 -5.43 -6.37
N VAL A 563 16.55 -6.34 -6.45
CA VAL A 563 16.33 -7.78 -6.41
C VAL A 563 17.23 -8.39 -5.34
N GLU A 564 16.60 -8.90 -4.27
CA GLU A 564 17.31 -9.57 -3.19
C GLU A 564 18.06 -10.82 -3.73
N ASN A 565 19.28 -11.04 -3.29
CA ASN A 565 20.14 -12.16 -3.69
C ASN A 565 20.38 -12.27 -5.22
N GLY A 566 20.10 -11.18 -5.95
CA GLY A 566 20.20 -11.13 -7.42
C GLY A 566 21.63 -11.14 -7.97
N GLY A 567 22.65 -11.00 -7.09
CA GLY A 567 24.05 -10.89 -7.46
C GLY A 567 24.45 -9.45 -7.83
N PHE A 568 25.29 -9.28 -8.84
CA PHE A 568 25.68 -7.96 -9.31
C PHE A 568 24.49 -7.18 -9.90
N GLY A 569 24.54 -5.85 -9.85
CA GLY A 569 23.50 -4.98 -10.42
C GLY A 569 23.13 -5.32 -11.86
N ALA A 570 24.13 -5.63 -12.69
CA ALA A 570 23.93 -6.05 -14.06
C ALA A 570 23.29 -7.45 -14.23
N SER A 571 23.23 -8.25 -13.16
CA SER A 571 22.79 -9.64 -13.24
C SER A 571 21.28 -9.83 -13.22
N ALA A 572 20.52 -8.99 -12.48
CA ALA A 572 19.08 -9.13 -12.32
C ALA A 572 18.34 -7.79 -12.47
N ALA A 573 18.73 -6.75 -11.72
CA ALA A 573 17.98 -5.50 -11.69
C ALA A 573 18.08 -4.72 -13.02
N LEU A 574 19.25 -4.61 -13.61
CA LEU A 574 19.47 -3.89 -14.86
C LEU A 574 18.66 -4.46 -16.04
N PRO A 575 18.67 -5.78 -16.32
CA PRO A 575 17.86 -6.35 -17.42
C PRO A 575 16.37 -6.02 -17.27
N ILE A 576 15.84 -6.12 -16.03
CA ILE A 576 14.44 -5.81 -15.75
C ILE A 576 14.15 -4.34 -16.04
N ALA A 577 14.92 -3.41 -15.47
CA ALA A 577 14.72 -1.98 -15.67
C ALA A 577 14.81 -1.58 -17.15
N SER A 578 15.82 -2.11 -17.86
CA SER A 578 16.04 -1.84 -19.28
C SER A 578 14.88 -2.29 -20.18
N LEU A 579 14.25 -3.44 -19.86
CA LEU A 579 13.06 -3.92 -20.59
C LEU A 579 11.84 -3.06 -20.32
N LEU A 580 11.67 -2.58 -19.08
CA LEU A 580 10.57 -1.70 -18.69
C LEU A 580 10.70 -0.32 -19.31
N GLU A 581 11.91 0.25 -19.37
CA GLU A 581 12.18 1.51 -20.07
C GLU A 581 11.91 1.40 -21.56
N GLU A 582 12.39 0.33 -22.20
CA GLU A 582 12.14 0.05 -23.62
C GLU A 582 10.64 -0.01 -23.89
N TYR A 583 9.91 -0.83 -23.13
CA TYR A 583 8.47 -1.00 -23.29
C TYR A 583 7.70 0.31 -23.10
N TYR A 584 7.99 1.07 -22.05
CA TYR A 584 7.31 2.33 -21.77
C TYR A 584 7.56 3.41 -22.84
N LEU A 585 8.78 3.46 -23.40
CA LEU A 585 9.17 4.51 -24.36
C LEU A 585 8.78 4.18 -25.80
N THR A 586 8.63 2.89 -26.14
CA THR A 586 8.42 2.44 -27.52
C THR A 586 7.18 1.57 -27.74
N ASP A 587 6.41 1.27 -26.68
CA ASP A 587 5.28 0.34 -26.67
C ASP A 587 5.62 -1.09 -27.14
N THR A 588 6.90 -1.41 -27.31
CA THR A 588 7.39 -2.70 -27.81
C THR A 588 8.64 -3.14 -27.08
N VAL A 589 8.98 -4.44 -27.20
CA VAL A 589 10.25 -4.98 -26.71
C VAL A 589 10.96 -5.64 -27.89
N THR A 590 12.12 -5.10 -28.27
CA THR A 590 12.93 -5.61 -29.39
C THR A 590 13.88 -6.75 -28.98
N ARG A 591 13.94 -7.07 -27.67
CA ARG A 591 14.86 -8.05 -27.07
C ARG A 591 14.12 -9.21 -26.39
N PRO A 592 13.32 -10.03 -27.14
CA PRO A 592 12.54 -11.14 -26.53
C PRO A 592 13.44 -12.17 -25.82
N TRP A 593 14.67 -12.37 -26.29
CA TRP A 593 15.66 -13.22 -25.63
C TRP A 593 15.99 -12.74 -24.21
N LEU A 594 16.02 -11.42 -23.98
CA LEU A 594 16.30 -10.84 -22.67
C LEU A 594 15.09 -11.03 -21.74
N VAL A 595 13.87 -10.92 -22.26
CA VAL A 595 12.64 -11.22 -21.52
C VAL A 595 12.66 -12.65 -21.02
N GLU A 596 12.98 -13.60 -21.91
CA GLU A 596 13.04 -15.02 -21.58
C GLU A 596 14.12 -15.30 -20.53
N MET A 597 15.31 -14.73 -20.72
CA MET A 597 16.40 -14.85 -19.75
C MET A 597 16.01 -14.33 -18.36
N VAL A 598 15.29 -13.20 -18.29
CA VAL A 598 14.81 -12.64 -17.01
C VAL A 598 13.75 -13.53 -16.40
N LYS A 599 12.78 -14.03 -17.18
CA LYS A 599 11.68 -14.89 -16.68
C LYS A 599 12.22 -16.24 -16.16
N GLN A 600 13.18 -16.85 -16.85
CA GLN A 600 13.77 -18.13 -16.46
C GLN A 600 14.78 -18.03 -15.30
N LYS A 601 15.21 -16.81 -14.96
CA LYS A 601 16.23 -16.62 -13.92
C LYS A 601 15.71 -17.02 -12.54
N THR A 602 16.20 -18.16 -12.04
CA THR A 602 15.92 -18.65 -10.69
C THR A 602 16.93 -18.05 -9.69
N ILE A 603 16.41 -17.50 -8.59
CA ILE A 603 17.22 -16.95 -7.50
C ILE A 603 16.93 -17.75 -6.23
N TYR A 604 18.02 -18.20 -5.59
CA TYR A 604 17.95 -18.89 -4.31
C TYR A 604 17.91 -17.89 -3.15
N TYR A 605 16.99 -18.08 -2.23
CA TYR A 605 16.77 -17.21 -1.07
C TYR A 605 16.98 -17.95 0.25
N PRO A 606 18.22 -18.02 0.79
CA PRO A 606 18.53 -18.75 2.03
C PRO A 606 17.67 -18.34 3.22
N ALA A 607 17.35 -17.06 3.33
CA ALA A 607 16.57 -16.50 4.42
C ALA A 607 15.12 -17.01 4.47
N TYR A 608 14.57 -17.44 3.32
CA TYR A 608 13.17 -17.86 3.20
C TYR A 608 13.00 -19.40 3.12
N GLY A 609 14.10 -20.14 3.10
CA GLY A 609 14.10 -21.61 2.90
C GLY A 609 13.85 -22.02 1.45
N LYS A 610 13.81 -23.34 1.21
CA LYS A 610 13.46 -23.91 -0.10
C LYS A 610 11.98 -23.76 -0.38
#